data_52aa53a3e3d984367232f878cfc00e15
#
_entry.id   52aa53a3e3d984367232f878cfc00e15
#
_cell.length_a   1.000
_cell.length_b   1.000
_cell.length_c   1.000
_cell.angle_alpha   90.00
_cell.angle_beta   90.00
_cell.angle_gamma   90.00
#
_symmetry.space_group_name_H-M   'P 1'
#
loop_
_entity.id
_entity.type
_entity.pdbx_description
1 polymer ?
#
loop_
_entity_poly.entity_id
_entity_poly.type
_entity_poly.pdbx_seq_one_letter_code
_entity_poly.pdbx_strand_id
1 'polypeptide(L)'
;VVASSVDAEKEESILRGQDVNSSSFTSFHSGQMFADGLSFSGFERNKVFIGRGDGSFADLSNLSGADTPRDSRGAVWADFDDDGDADIFVHNLQRERHDLYRNDIHTPGSDEAGFLKVRLRATALQYEAIGATVTVSGPWGKTSQVLSRGAGFNSCQVPELIFGLGANKVGQVEVLWPGGHVDDFGELESGTRALLEEGGEWTAFESLPRTLPDPKPPGLMVESGDLIKKLILADENGERYVLDLEQLTADGTPVFLNLWASYCPGCVAELPLLKQRAASGEMRVVTVSMDPESSKPAAKALLARFGDPFTQLYLPERAFDEEAGPDELLPEQLFDLERLAIPSTIVVGKGGRIEAVIRGQLRE
;
A
#
# COMPACT_ATOMS: atom_id res chain seq x y z
N VAL A 1 3.88 19.94 -10.40
CA VAL A 1 4.63 19.08 -11.32
C VAL A 1 5.96 18.80 -10.63
N VAL A 2 6.20 17.56 -10.25
CA VAL A 2 7.50 17.14 -9.71
C VAL A 2 8.40 16.88 -10.93
N ALA A 3 9.55 17.56 -10.98
CA ALA A 3 10.53 17.32 -12.04
C ALA A 3 11.06 15.90 -11.90
N SER A 4 11.13 15.17 -13.01
CA SER A 4 11.78 13.85 -13.01
C SER A 4 13.28 13.99 -12.73
N SER A 5 13.92 12.95 -12.21
CA SER A 5 15.38 12.95 -12.05
C SER A 5 16.09 13.10 -13.39
N VAL A 6 15.45 12.67 -14.48
CA VAL A 6 15.94 12.91 -15.87
C VAL A 6 15.95 14.38 -16.23
N ASP A 7 14.92 15.13 -15.84
CA ASP A 7 14.84 16.56 -16.15
C ASP A 7 15.91 17.35 -15.39
N ALA A 8 16.15 17.01 -14.12
CA ALA A 8 17.22 17.59 -13.32
C ALA A 8 18.62 17.29 -13.92
N GLU A 9 18.84 16.06 -14.36
CA GLU A 9 20.09 15.63 -14.99
C GLU A 9 20.31 16.30 -16.35
N LYS A 10 19.23 16.50 -17.12
CA LYS A 10 19.28 17.27 -18.37
C LYS A 10 19.65 18.74 -18.13
N GLU A 11 19.05 19.38 -17.13
CA GLU A 11 19.40 20.75 -16.75
C GLU A 11 20.88 20.87 -16.38
N GLU A 12 21.39 19.97 -15.54
CA GLU A 12 22.80 19.95 -15.16
C GLU A 12 23.72 19.73 -16.35
N SER A 13 23.33 18.84 -17.26
CA SER A 13 24.10 18.56 -18.50
C SER A 13 24.10 19.73 -19.48
N ILE A 14 22.98 20.45 -19.59
CA ILE A 14 22.90 21.71 -20.37
C ILE A 14 23.83 22.78 -19.77
N LEU A 15 23.84 22.91 -18.45
CA LEU A 15 24.75 23.83 -17.75
C LEU A 15 26.22 23.49 -17.97
N ARG A 16 26.52 22.22 -18.18
CA ARG A 16 27.87 21.72 -18.54
C ARG A 16 28.18 21.82 -20.04
N GLY A 17 27.26 22.33 -20.86
CA GLY A 17 27.44 22.49 -22.30
C GLY A 17 27.35 21.20 -23.10
N GLN A 18 26.68 20.18 -22.61
CA GLN A 18 26.45 18.90 -23.29
C GLN A 18 25.26 18.98 -24.26
N ASP A 19 25.35 18.28 -25.39
CA ASP A 19 24.21 18.15 -26.31
C ASP A 19 23.23 17.06 -25.81
N VAL A 20 22.26 17.48 -25.02
CA VAL A 20 21.23 16.62 -24.43
C VAL A 20 20.22 16.07 -25.44
N ASN A 21 20.22 16.56 -26.67
CA ASN A 21 19.34 16.07 -27.73
C ASN A 21 19.99 14.97 -28.59
N SER A 22 21.25 14.64 -28.33
CA SER A 22 21.92 13.57 -29.06
C SER A 22 21.42 12.19 -28.66
N SER A 23 21.36 11.27 -29.63
CA SER A 23 21.00 9.87 -29.35
C SER A 23 21.99 9.18 -28.40
N SER A 24 23.27 9.58 -28.46
CA SER A 24 24.31 9.08 -27.57
C SER A 24 24.12 9.53 -26.13
N PHE A 25 23.73 10.80 -25.90
CA PHE A 25 23.38 11.28 -24.58
C PHE A 25 22.21 10.49 -24.00
N THR A 26 21.11 10.34 -24.76
CA THR A 26 19.92 9.61 -24.31
C THR A 26 20.23 8.15 -23.99
N SER A 27 21.00 7.46 -24.84
CA SER A 27 21.35 6.05 -24.61
C SER A 27 22.25 5.87 -23.38
N PHE A 28 23.22 6.75 -23.20
CA PHE A 28 24.15 6.70 -22.08
C PHE A 28 23.42 6.96 -20.75
N HIS A 29 22.62 8.02 -20.67
CA HIS A 29 21.93 8.41 -19.46
C HIS A 29 20.79 7.45 -19.12
N SER A 30 20.09 6.90 -20.11
CA SER A 30 19.08 5.85 -19.85
C SER A 30 19.70 4.58 -19.24
N GLY A 31 20.90 4.20 -19.71
CA GLY A 31 21.62 3.07 -19.13
C GLY A 31 22.12 3.33 -17.71
N GLN A 32 22.65 4.52 -17.44
CA GLN A 32 23.11 4.93 -16.11
C GLN A 32 21.97 5.09 -15.11
N MET A 33 20.83 5.64 -15.53
CA MET A 33 19.67 5.79 -14.66
C MET A 33 19.29 4.51 -13.93
N PHE A 34 19.27 3.37 -14.65
CA PHE A 34 18.97 2.08 -14.04
C PHE A 34 20.07 1.57 -13.12
N ALA A 35 21.31 1.99 -13.33
CA ALA A 35 22.44 1.63 -12.47
C ALA A 35 22.45 2.46 -11.18
N ASP A 36 22.10 3.74 -11.28
CA ASP A 36 22.24 4.72 -10.18
C ASP A 36 20.94 4.92 -9.37
N GLY A 37 19.88 4.15 -9.69
CA GLY A 37 18.61 4.23 -8.95
C GLY A 37 17.80 5.50 -9.23
N LEU A 38 18.08 6.21 -10.33
CA LEU A 38 17.30 7.39 -10.74
C LEU A 38 15.94 7.00 -11.31
N SER A 39 14.94 7.85 -11.13
CA SER A 39 13.56 7.62 -11.59
C SER A 39 13.19 8.52 -12.75
N PHE A 40 12.44 7.98 -13.73
CA PHE A 40 11.84 8.78 -14.80
C PHE A 40 10.66 9.64 -14.30
N SER A 41 10.01 9.25 -13.21
CA SER A 41 8.84 9.94 -12.66
C SER A 41 9.14 10.76 -11.40
N GLY A 42 10.40 10.76 -10.92
CA GLY A 42 10.77 11.51 -9.71
C GLY A 42 10.23 10.93 -8.42
N PHE A 43 9.94 9.63 -8.37
CA PHE A 43 9.40 8.94 -7.20
C PHE A 43 8.06 9.54 -6.72
N GLU A 44 7.18 9.85 -7.66
CA GLU A 44 5.82 10.31 -7.35
C GLU A 44 5.01 9.19 -6.68
N ARG A 45 4.24 9.57 -5.66
CA ARG A 45 3.39 8.61 -4.97
C ARG A 45 2.26 8.11 -5.85
N ASN A 46 1.97 6.83 -5.80
CA ASN A 46 0.82 6.22 -6.46
C ASN A 46 -0.48 6.85 -5.97
N LYS A 47 -1.50 6.84 -6.84
CA LYS A 47 -2.82 7.39 -6.54
C LYS A 47 -3.90 6.32 -6.65
N VAL A 48 -4.78 6.29 -5.66
CA VAL A 48 -5.95 5.42 -5.61
C VAL A 48 -7.21 6.26 -5.52
N PHE A 49 -8.04 6.16 -6.55
CA PHE A 49 -9.31 6.87 -6.63
C PHE A 49 -10.46 5.88 -6.61
N ILE A 50 -11.46 6.11 -5.76
CA ILE A 50 -12.68 5.31 -5.70
C ILE A 50 -13.84 6.11 -6.27
N GLY A 51 -14.56 5.53 -7.22
CA GLY A 51 -15.77 6.10 -7.81
C GLY A 51 -16.91 6.15 -6.80
N ARG A 52 -17.61 7.29 -6.72
CA ARG A 52 -18.76 7.50 -5.83
C ARG A 52 -20.10 7.14 -6.45
N GLY A 53 -20.12 6.68 -7.69
CA GLY A 53 -21.37 6.33 -8.41
C GLY A 53 -22.09 7.52 -9.04
N ASP A 54 -21.74 8.75 -8.72
CA ASP A 54 -22.30 9.99 -9.27
C ASP A 54 -21.41 10.62 -10.37
N GLY A 55 -20.37 9.91 -10.81
CA GLY A 55 -19.36 10.39 -11.74
C GLY A 55 -18.20 11.12 -11.09
N SER A 56 -18.20 11.33 -9.78
CA SER A 56 -17.08 11.86 -9.02
C SER A 56 -16.22 10.75 -8.42
N PHE A 57 -15.01 11.12 -8.01
CA PHE A 57 -14.06 10.21 -7.37
C PHE A 57 -13.59 10.76 -6.03
N ALA A 58 -13.32 9.85 -5.08
CA ALA A 58 -12.62 10.16 -3.84
C ALA A 58 -11.15 9.73 -3.96
N ASP A 59 -10.21 10.61 -3.59
CA ASP A 59 -8.80 10.25 -3.43
C ASP A 59 -8.64 9.55 -2.07
N LEU A 60 -8.40 8.24 -2.09
CA LEU A 60 -8.13 7.42 -0.92
C LEU A 60 -6.66 6.97 -0.85
N SER A 61 -5.77 7.60 -1.60
CA SER A 61 -4.36 7.21 -1.68
C SER A 61 -3.74 7.00 -0.30
N ASN A 62 -3.91 7.96 0.60
CA ASN A 62 -3.33 7.91 1.94
C ASN A 62 -3.95 6.85 2.88
N LEU A 63 -5.12 6.31 2.52
CA LEU A 63 -5.84 5.31 3.33
C LEU A 63 -5.66 3.89 2.79
N SER A 64 -5.34 3.77 1.50
CA SER A 64 -5.24 2.48 0.80
C SER A 64 -3.96 1.72 1.13
N GLY A 65 -2.91 2.39 1.63
CA GLY A 65 -1.57 1.83 1.75
C GLY A 65 -0.86 1.61 0.40
N ALA A 66 -1.51 1.96 -0.72
CA ALA A 66 -0.95 1.78 -2.06
C ALA A 66 -0.24 3.03 -2.61
N ASP A 67 -0.13 4.08 -1.80
CA ASP A 67 0.51 5.35 -2.15
C ASP A 67 2.04 5.34 -2.00
N THR A 68 2.67 4.23 -2.30
CA THR A 68 4.13 4.09 -2.25
C THR A 68 4.83 5.14 -3.14
N PRO A 69 6.00 5.67 -2.72
CA PRO A 69 6.83 6.54 -3.55
C PRO A 69 7.72 5.77 -4.53
N ARG A 70 7.55 4.47 -4.65
CA ARG A 70 8.36 3.62 -5.54
C ARG A 70 8.18 4.00 -7.00
N ASP A 71 9.17 3.67 -7.81
CA ASP A 71 9.16 3.91 -9.25
C ASP A 71 8.23 2.91 -9.96
N SER A 72 6.91 3.04 -9.68
CA SER A 72 5.86 2.17 -10.20
C SER A 72 5.62 2.42 -11.68
N ARG A 73 5.42 1.34 -12.47
CA ARG A 73 5.19 1.42 -13.92
C ARG A 73 3.96 0.69 -14.38
N GLY A 74 3.82 -0.55 -14.03
CA GLY A 74 2.72 -1.39 -14.44
C GLY A 74 1.84 -1.78 -13.28
N ALA A 75 0.54 -1.78 -13.48
CA ALA A 75 -0.40 -2.33 -12.52
C ALA A 75 -1.31 -3.34 -13.23
N VAL A 76 -1.54 -4.46 -12.58
CA VAL A 76 -2.52 -5.45 -13.00
C VAL A 76 -3.42 -5.78 -11.83
N TRP A 77 -4.67 -6.09 -12.13
CA TRP A 77 -5.62 -6.58 -11.13
C TRP A 77 -6.01 -8.01 -11.45
N ALA A 78 -6.14 -8.81 -10.43
CA ALA A 78 -6.64 -10.19 -10.47
C ALA A 78 -7.08 -10.55 -9.06
N ASP A 79 -7.93 -11.54 -8.96
CA ASP A 79 -8.27 -12.18 -7.69
C ASP A 79 -7.19 -13.24 -7.40
N PHE A 80 -6.16 -12.87 -6.63
CA PHE A 80 -4.98 -13.71 -6.41
C PHE A 80 -5.20 -14.80 -5.35
N ASP A 81 -6.10 -14.60 -4.41
CA ASP A 81 -6.46 -15.60 -3.39
C ASP A 81 -7.80 -16.30 -3.66
N ASP A 82 -8.46 -15.90 -4.75
CA ASP A 82 -9.68 -16.52 -5.25
C ASP A 82 -10.87 -16.38 -4.28
N ASP A 83 -10.91 -15.22 -3.59
CA ASP A 83 -11.99 -14.90 -2.65
C ASP A 83 -13.17 -14.15 -3.29
N GLY A 84 -13.01 -13.65 -4.51
CA GLY A 84 -14.08 -13.04 -5.33
C GLY A 84 -13.95 -11.53 -5.50
N ASP A 85 -12.95 -10.90 -4.91
CA ASP A 85 -12.63 -9.51 -5.17
C ASP A 85 -11.29 -9.35 -5.93
N ALA A 86 -10.99 -8.15 -6.38
CA ALA A 86 -9.82 -7.93 -7.20
C ALA A 86 -8.70 -7.29 -6.38
N ASP A 87 -7.57 -7.97 -6.34
CA ASP A 87 -6.31 -7.48 -5.79
C ASP A 87 -5.54 -6.67 -6.84
N ILE A 88 -4.52 -5.93 -6.40
CA ILE A 88 -3.67 -5.13 -7.28
C ILE A 88 -2.21 -5.55 -7.13
N PHE A 89 -1.59 -5.98 -8.23
CA PHE A 89 -0.15 -6.17 -8.30
C PHE A 89 0.50 -4.99 -9.04
N VAL A 90 1.51 -4.38 -8.41
CA VAL A 90 2.26 -3.24 -8.97
C VAL A 90 3.70 -3.63 -9.22
N HIS A 91 4.13 -3.44 -10.47
CA HIS A 91 5.51 -3.62 -10.88
C HIS A 91 6.29 -2.32 -10.66
N ASN A 92 7.33 -2.38 -9.84
CA ASN A 92 8.26 -1.29 -9.56
C ASN A 92 9.59 -1.52 -10.29
N LEU A 93 10.22 -0.45 -10.77
CA LEU A 93 11.54 -0.47 -11.39
C LEU A 93 12.66 -0.28 -10.33
N GLN A 94 13.88 -0.05 -10.80
CA GLN A 94 15.04 0.34 -10.00
C GLN A 94 15.47 -0.66 -8.93
N ARG A 95 15.28 -1.97 -9.17
CA ARG A 95 15.55 -3.05 -8.23
C ARG A 95 14.67 -3.01 -6.97
N GLU A 96 13.65 -2.19 -6.97
CA GLU A 96 12.65 -2.15 -5.90
C GLU A 96 11.78 -3.41 -5.93
N ARG A 97 11.27 -3.78 -4.77
CA ARG A 97 10.32 -4.90 -4.68
C ARG A 97 9.01 -4.51 -5.32
N HIS A 98 8.37 -5.48 -5.98
CA HIS A 98 7.00 -5.33 -6.43
C HIS A 98 6.04 -5.36 -5.25
N ASP A 99 4.89 -4.72 -5.42
CA ASP A 99 3.85 -4.69 -4.39
C ASP A 99 2.64 -5.52 -4.83
N LEU A 100 2.11 -6.31 -3.90
CA LEU A 100 0.81 -6.96 -4.02
C LEU A 100 -0.09 -6.36 -2.93
N TYR A 101 -1.16 -5.69 -3.34
CA TYR A 101 -2.18 -5.15 -2.47
C TYR A 101 -3.37 -6.07 -2.50
N ARG A 102 -3.59 -6.80 -1.40
CA ARG A 102 -4.76 -7.64 -1.21
C ARG A 102 -5.96 -6.73 -0.90
N ASN A 103 -7.06 -7.01 -1.58
CA ASN A 103 -8.34 -6.41 -1.28
C ASN A 103 -9.06 -7.29 -0.26
N ASP A 104 -9.41 -6.74 0.89
CA ASP A 104 -10.10 -7.46 1.96
C ASP A 104 -11.53 -6.88 2.15
N ILE A 105 -12.11 -6.28 1.12
CA ILE A 105 -13.49 -5.77 1.18
C ILE A 105 -14.47 -6.93 1.26
N HIS A 106 -14.15 -8.03 0.61
CA HIS A 106 -14.94 -9.25 0.67
C HIS A 106 -14.39 -10.19 1.72
N THR A 107 -15.13 -10.40 2.79
CA THR A 107 -14.76 -11.40 3.80
C THR A 107 -15.33 -12.74 3.36
N PRO A 108 -14.51 -13.78 3.13
CA PRO A 108 -14.99 -15.10 2.76
C PRO A 108 -16.07 -15.59 3.74
N GLY A 109 -17.24 -15.93 3.20
CA GLY A 109 -18.39 -16.39 4.00
C GLY A 109 -19.28 -15.30 4.56
N SER A 110 -19.03 -14.01 4.27
CA SER A 110 -20.01 -12.96 4.52
C SER A 110 -21.05 -12.96 3.40
N ASP A 111 -22.32 -12.87 3.75
CA ASP A 111 -23.44 -12.76 2.80
C ASP A 111 -23.56 -11.35 2.16
N GLU A 112 -22.62 -10.45 2.44
CA GLU A 112 -22.80 -9.01 2.23
C GLU A 112 -22.41 -8.53 0.83
N ALA A 113 -21.53 -9.24 0.11
CA ALA A 113 -21.17 -8.87 -1.25
C ALA A 113 -21.11 -10.09 -2.17
N GLY A 114 -21.90 -10.08 -3.25
CA GLY A 114 -21.89 -11.11 -4.28
C GLY A 114 -20.94 -10.77 -5.42
N PHE A 115 -20.43 -11.79 -6.10
CA PHE A 115 -19.60 -11.61 -7.29
C PHE A 115 -19.90 -12.66 -8.37
N LEU A 116 -19.51 -12.36 -9.61
CA LEU A 116 -19.39 -13.32 -10.71
C LEU A 116 -17.98 -13.19 -11.29
N LYS A 117 -17.33 -14.31 -11.53
CA LYS A 117 -16.04 -14.39 -12.20
C LYS A 117 -16.23 -15.08 -13.54
N VAL A 118 -15.85 -14.41 -14.62
CA VAL A 118 -16.17 -14.84 -15.98
C VAL A 118 -14.90 -14.98 -16.81
N ARG A 119 -14.75 -16.13 -17.43
CA ARG A 119 -13.79 -16.39 -18.51
C ARG A 119 -14.54 -16.64 -19.80
N LEU A 120 -13.95 -16.25 -20.91
CA LEU A 120 -14.57 -16.40 -22.23
C LEU A 120 -13.76 -17.36 -23.10
N ARG A 121 -14.47 -18.13 -23.91
CA ARG A 121 -13.90 -18.96 -24.99
C ARG A 121 -14.66 -18.67 -26.28
N ALA A 122 -13.98 -18.01 -27.22
CA ALA A 122 -14.55 -17.85 -28.56
C ALA A 122 -14.28 -19.05 -29.43
N THR A 123 -15.19 -19.33 -30.34
CA THR A 123 -15.12 -20.46 -31.28
C THR A 123 -15.00 -20.00 -32.72
N ALA A 124 -15.47 -18.77 -33.04
CA ALA A 124 -15.55 -18.29 -34.41
C ALA A 124 -14.29 -17.57 -34.91
N LEU A 125 -13.61 -16.77 -34.09
CA LEU A 125 -12.49 -15.93 -34.51
C LEU A 125 -11.19 -16.24 -33.78
N GLN A 126 -11.14 -15.98 -32.48
CA GLN A 126 -9.96 -16.16 -31.66
C GLN A 126 -10.32 -16.75 -30.30
N TYR A 127 -9.54 -17.69 -29.84
CA TYR A 127 -9.82 -18.47 -28.64
C TYR A 127 -10.05 -17.64 -27.37
N GLU A 128 -9.25 -16.59 -27.16
CA GLU A 128 -9.32 -15.76 -25.93
C GLU A 128 -10.46 -14.73 -25.95
N ALA A 129 -11.26 -14.62 -27.00
CA ALA A 129 -12.38 -13.67 -27.11
C ALA A 129 -12.04 -12.20 -26.81
N ILE A 130 -10.81 -11.76 -27.11
CA ILE A 130 -10.39 -10.37 -26.88
C ILE A 130 -11.30 -9.42 -27.67
N GLY A 131 -11.83 -8.39 -26.99
CA GLY A 131 -12.81 -7.45 -27.54
C GLY A 131 -14.26 -7.84 -27.28
N ALA A 132 -14.52 -9.03 -26.72
CA ALA A 132 -15.86 -9.36 -26.26
C ALA A 132 -16.29 -8.44 -25.11
N THR A 133 -17.57 -8.10 -25.07
CA THR A 133 -18.18 -7.32 -23.99
C THR A 133 -19.12 -8.20 -23.20
N VAL A 134 -18.83 -8.38 -21.92
CA VAL A 134 -19.74 -9.06 -20.99
C VAL A 134 -20.56 -8.01 -20.26
N THR A 135 -21.86 -8.21 -20.23
CA THR A 135 -22.82 -7.36 -19.50
C THR A 135 -23.51 -8.20 -18.43
N VAL A 136 -23.42 -7.75 -17.19
CA VAL A 136 -24.17 -8.34 -16.07
C VAL A 136 -25.22 -7.32 -15.63
N SER A 137 -26.46 -7.76 -15.51
CA SER A 137 -27.59 -6.92 -15.15
C SER A 137 -28.47 -7.53 -14.07
N GLY A 138 -29.20 -6.67 -13.38
CA GLY A 138 -30.10 -7.06 -12.30
C GLY A 138 -30.91 -5.87 -11.78
N PRO A 139 -31.57 -5.99 -10.63
CA PRO A 139 -32.37 -4.89 -10.05
C PRO A 139 -31.58 -3.60 -9.82
N TRP A 140 -30.26 -3.68 -9.68
CA TRP A 140 -29.35 -2.52 -9.50
C TRP A 140 -29.02 -1.78 -10.81
N GLY A 141 -29.42 -2.30 -11.96
CA GLY A 141 -29.04 -1.81 -13.29
C GLY A 141 -28.16 -2.79 -14.04
N LYS A 142 -27.20 -2.28 -14.81
CA LYS A 142 -26.25 -3.11 -15.57
C LYS A 142 -24.82 -2.60 -15.48
N THR A 143 -23.88 -3.52 -15.51
CA THR A 143 -22.44 -3.25 -15.60
C THR A 143 -21.87 -4.01 -16.79
N SER A 144 -21.04 -3.35 -17.60
CA SER A 144 -20.40 -3.99 -18.75
C SER A 144 -18.91 -3.85 -18.66
N GLN A 145 -18.18 -4.92 -19.00
CA GLN A 145 -16.73 -4.93 -19.08
C GLN A 145 -16.30 -5.52 -20.42
N VAL A 146 -15.25 -4.95 -21.00
CA VAL A 146 -14.66 -5.46 -22.25
C VAL A 146 -13.44 -6.29 -21.91
N LEU A 147 -13.38 -7.51 -22.43
CA LEU A 147 -12.19 -8.34 -22.30
C LEU A 147 -11.06 -7.76 -23.15
N SER A 148 -10.06 -7.21 -22.49
CA SER A 148 -8.90 -6.62 -23.14
C SER A 148 -7.61 -7.17 -22.55
N ARG A 149 -6.53 -7.12 -23.34
CA ARG A 149 -5.17 -7.40 -22.90
C ARG A 149 -4.27 -6.22 -23.20
N GLY A 150 -3.24 -6.01 -22.36
CA GLY A 150 -2.32 -4.91 -22.57
C GLY A 150 -2.90 -3.53 -22.27
N ALA A 151 -3.79 -3.43 -21.32
CA ALA A 151 -4.46 -2.17 -20.97
C ALA A 151 -3.58 -1.21 -20.16
N GLY A 152 -2.43 -1.63 -19.66
CA GLY A 152 -1.50 -0.83 -18.87
C GLY A 152 -0.11 -0.72 -19.50
N PHE A 153 0.73 0.14 -18.93
CA PHE A 153 2.12 0.26 -19.35
C PHE A 153 2.90 -1.00 -18.93
N ASN A 154 3.50 -1.69 -19.91
CA ASN A 154 4.24 -2.95 -19.71
C ASN A 154 3.49 -3.98 -18.85
N SER A 155 2.17 -3.97 -18.90
CA SER A 155 1.31 -4.85 -18.12
C SER A 155 0.19 -5.43 -18.98
N CYS A 156 -0.27 -6.62 -18.59
CA CYS A 156 -1.31 -7.33 -19.28
C CYS A 156 -2.24 -7.95 -18.25
N GLN A 157 -3.52 -7.60 -18.32
CA GLN A 157 -4.52 -8.15 -17.42
C GLN A 157 -4.74 -9.65 -17.69
N VAL A 158 -5.16 -10.37 -16.67
CA VAL A 158 -5.63 -11.74 -16.83
C VAL A 158 -6.88 -11.75 -17.73
N PRO A 159 -7.11 -12.79 -18.57
CA PRO A 159 -8.29 -12.89 -19.40
C PRO A 159 -9.52 -13.35 -18.59
N GLU A 160 -9.80 -12.61 -17.54
CA GLU A 160 -10.87 -12.90 -16.59
C GLU A 160 -11.53 -11.58 -16.18
N LEU A 161 -12.86 -11.59 -16.11
CA LEU A 161 -13.66 -10.44 -15.70
C LEU A 161 -14.33 -10.74 -14.37
N ILE A 162 -14.30 -9.77 -13.45
CA ILE A 162 -14.91 -9.88 -12.13
C ILE A 162 -16.01 -8.83 -12.03
N PHE A 163 -17.23 -9.27 -11.71
CA PHE A 163 -18.39 -8.41 -11.54
C PHE A 163 -18.88 -8.47 -10.10
N GLY A 164 -18.84 -7.34 -9.41
CA GLY A 164 -19.48 -7.21 -8.10
C GLY A 164 -21.00 -7.11 -8.24
N LEU A 165 -21.73 -7.92 -7.51
CA LEU A 165 -23.20 -7.91 -7.47
C LEU A 165 -23.76 -7.15 -6.27
N GLY A 166 -22.89 -6.64 -5.37
CA GLY A 166 -23.33 -6.11 -4.08
C GLY A 166 -24.09 -7.16 -3.28
N ALA A 167 -25.18 -6.77 -2.64
CA ALA A 167 -26.05 -7.67 -1.86
C ALA A 167 -26.92 -8.61 -2.72
N ASN A 168 -26.81 -8.58 -4.04
CA ASN A 168 -27.66 -9.39 -4.92
C ASN A 168 -27.09 -10.81 -5.08
N LYS A 169 -27.99 -11.77 -5.17
CA LYS A 169 -27.65 -13.19 -5.21
C LYS A 169 -27.61 -13.75 -6.64
N VAL A 170 -28.05 -12.98 -7.62
CA VAL A 170 -28.17 -13.41 -9.02
C VAL A 170 -27.87 -12.25 -9.96
N GLY A 171 -27.20 -12.53 -11.09
CA GLY A 171 -26.95 -11.61 -12.18
C GLY A 171 -27.30 -12.24 -13.52
N GLN A 172 -28.05 -11.52 -14.37
CA GLN A 172 -28.30 -11.88 -15.76
C GLN A 172 -27.07 -11.59 -16.59
N VAL A 173 -26.58 -12.54 -17.37
CA VAL A 173 -25.30 -12.44 -18.09
C VAL A 173 -25.50 -12.54 -19.60
N GLU A 174 -25.05 -11.51 -20.32
CA GLU A 174 -25.03 -11.46 -21.80
C GLU A 174 -23.59 -11.21 -22.28
N VAL A 175 -23.22 -11.78 -23.41
CA VAL A 175 -21.92 -11.57 -24.05
C VAL A 175 -22.12 -11.12 -25.49
N LEU A 176 -21.59 -9.94 -25.81
CA LEU A 176 -21.39 -9.51 -27.19
C LEU A 176 -19.99 -9.93 -27.64
N TRP A 177 -19.91 -10.87 -28.56
CA TRP A 177 -18.68 -11.39 -29.10
C TRP A 177 -18.05 -10.45 -30.15
N PRO A 178 -16.75 -10.54 -30.41
CA PRO A 178 -16.08 -9.67 -31.40
C PRO A 178 -16.66 -9.77 -32.82
N GLY A 179 -17.27 -10.89 -33.16
CA GLY A 179 -17.96 -11.12 -34.42
C GLY A 179 -19.35 -10.43 -34.55
N GLY A 180 -19.81 -9.76 -33.48
CA GLY A 180 -21.13 -9.12 -33.43
C GLY A 180 -22.26 -10.04 -33.00
N HIS A 181 -21.97 -11.30 -32.74
CA HIS A 181 -22.94 -12.26 -32.18
C HIS A 181 -23.18 -11.96 -30.69
N VAL A 182 -24.38 -12.18 -30.20
CA VAL A 182 -24.77 -12.02 -28.81
C VAL A 182 -25.32 -13.34 -28.29
N ASP A 183 -24.75 -13.79 -27.17
CA ASP A 183 -25.28 -14.92 -26.42
C ASP A 183 -25.84 -14.45 -25.08
N ASP A 184 -26.97 -15.00 -24.69
CA ASP A 184 -27.60 -14.84 -23.40
C ASP A 184 -27.39 -16.13 -22.58
N PHE A 185 -26.63 -16.05 -21.50
CA PHE A 185 -26.32 -17.17 -20.62
C PHE A 185 -27.29 -17.29 -19.44
N GLY A 186 -28.30 -16.43 -19.38
CA GLY A 186 -29.30 -16.44 -18.33
C GLY A 186 -28.78 -15.91 -16.98
N GLU A 187 -29.50 -16.28 -15.94
CA GLU A 187 -29.16 -15.89 -14.56
C GLU A 187 -28.08 -16.79 -13.99
N LEU A 188 -27.01 -16.19 -13.47
CA LEU A 188 -25.96 -16.87 -12.72
C LEU A 188 -26.01 -16.48 -11.25
N GLU A 189 -25.85 -17.46 -10.36
CA GLU A 189 -25.82 -17.22 -8.92
C GLU A 189 -24.51 -16.57 -8.48
N SER A 190 -24.59 -15.76 -7.44
CA SER A 190 -23.43 -15.17 -6.78
C SER A 190 -22.43 -16.24 -6.34
N GLY A 191 -21.14 -15.96 -6.52
CA GLY A 191 -20.06 -16.91 -6.28
C GLY A 191 -19.75 -17.82 -7.47
N THR A 192 -20.51 -17.69 -8.57
CA THR A 192 -20.26 -18.50 -9.77
C THR A 192 -18.97 -18.05 -10.47
N ARG A 193 -18.17 -19.06 -10.83
CA ARG A 193 -17.02 -18.94 -11.72
C ARG A 193 -17.35 -19.64 -13.03
N ALA A 194 -17.70 -18.83 -14.04
CA ALA A 194 -18.25 -19.32 -15.30
C ALA A 194 -17.25 -19.18 -16.45
N LEU A 195 -17.02 -20.26 -17.17
CA LEU A 195 -16.45 -20.25 -18.50
C LEU A 195 -17.60 -20.20 -19.51
N LEU A 196 -17.76 -19.07 -20.21
CA LEU A 196 -18.80 -18.84 -21.22
C LEU A 196 -18.21 -19.15 -22.59
N GLU A 197 -18.87 -20.02 -23.36
CA GLU A 197 -18.42 -20.45 -24.70
C GLU A 197 -19.30 -19.87 -25.77
N GLU A 198 -18.71 -19.26 -26.82
CA GLU A 198 -19.44 -18.64 -27.94
C GLU A 198 -20.32 -19.66 -28.67
N GLY A 199 -21.62 -19.39 -28.74
CA GLY A 199 -22.65 -20.25 -29.36
C GLY A 199 -22.93 -21.53 -28.56
N GLY A 200 -22.43 -21.64 -27.33
CA GLY A 200 -22.56 -22.78 -26.45
C GLY A 200 -23.25 -22.46 -25.13
N GLU A 201 -22.99 -23.29 -24.16
CA GLU A 201 -23.44 -23.10 -22.78
C GLU A 201 -22.26 -22.65 -21.90
N TRP A 202 -22.55 -22.28 -20.66
CA TRP A 202 -21.48 -22.03 -19.68
C TRP A 202 -21.16 -23.28 -18.87
N THR A 203 -19.91 -23.37 -18.43
CA THR A 203 -19.44 -24.39 -17.51
C THR A 203 -18.75 -23.75 -16.32
N ALA A 204 -18.91 -24.34 -15.12
CA ALA A 204 -18.18 -23.86 -13.97
C ALA A 204 -16.68 -24.23 -14.10
N PHE A 205 -15.79 -23.33 -13.70
CA PHE A 205 -14.40 -23.68 -13.46
C PHE A 205 -14.08 -23.68 -11.97
N GLU A 206 -13.13 -24.52 -11.60
CA GLU A 206 -12.79 -24.71 -10.21
C GLU A 206 -12.08 -23.50 -9.62
N SER A 207 -12.45 -23.16 -8.39
CA SER A 207 -11.69 -22.28 -7.52
C SER A 207 -10.43 -23.00 -7.05
N LEU A 208 -9.32 -22.28 -7.07
CA LEU A 208 -8.06 -22.71 -6.47
C LEU A 208 -7.70 -21.74 -5.35
N PRO A 209 -8.44 -21.77 -4.23
CA PRO A 209 -8.23 -20.81 -3.16
C PRO A 209 -6.78 -20.88 -2.68
N ARG A 210 -6.15 -19.74 -2.60
CA ARG A 210 -4.78 -19.59 -2.12
C ARG A 210 -4.83 -18.74 -0.87
N THR A 211 -4.24 -19.22 0.19
CA THR A 211 -4.01 -18.37 1.36
C THR A 211 -2.84 -17.47 1.04
N LEU A 212 -3.10 -16.19 0.78
CA LEU A 212 -2.06 -15.19 0.77
C LEU A 212 -1.59 -14.95 2.21
N PRO A 213 -0.30 -14.69 2.41
CA PRO A 213 0.17 -14.32 3.75
C PRO A 213 -0.53 -13.03 4.19
N ASP A 214 -0.83 -12.93 5.47
CA ASP A 214 -1.39 -11.70 6.03
C ASP A 214 -0.51 -10.52 5.64
N PRO A 215 -1.14 -9.41 5.20
CA PRO A 215 -0.41 -8.24 4.78
C PRO A 215 0.40 -7.72 5.97
N LYS A 216 1.71 -7.80 5.86
CA LYS A 216 2.56 -7.09 6.82
C LYS A 216 2.22 -5.61 6.74
N PRO A 217 2.04 -4.96 7.87
CA PRO A 217 1.86 -3.52 7.93
C PRO A 217 2.92 -2.82 7.07
N PRO A 218 2.56 -1.91 6.12
CA PRO A 218 3.57 -1.15 5.43
C PRO A 218 4.46 -0.44 6.44
N GLY A 219 5.75 -0.75 6.40
CA GLY A 219 6.77 -0.12 7.23
C GLY A 219 6.87 -0.57 8.68
N LEU A 220 5.93 -1.35 9.20
CA LEU A 220 6.05 -1.97 10.52
C LEU A 220 6.25 -3.47 10.34
N MET A 221 7.34 -3.99 10.89
CA MET A 221 7.70 -5.42 10.81
C MET A 221 7.24 -6.19 12.04
N VAL A 222 6.46 -5.55 12.89
CA VAL A 222 5.93 -6.07 14.15
C VAL A 222 4.40 -6.04 14.17
N GLU A 223 3.82 -6.96 14.94
CA GLU A 223 2.37 -7.11 15.11
C GLU A 223 1.97 -7.25 16.58
N SER A 224 0.68 -7.22 16.85
CA SER A 224 0.16 -7.46 18.21
C SER A 224 0.56 -8.86 18.69
N GLY A 225 1.09 -8.92 19.89
CA GLY A 225 1.61 -10.15 20.50
C GLY A 225 3.12 -10.27 20.45
N ASP A 226 3.81 -9.57 19.55
CA ASP A 226 5.27 -9.54 19.52
C ASP A 226 5.87 -8.92 20.79
N LEU A 227 7.15 -9.20 21.01
CA LEU A 227 7.87 -8.76 22.21
C LEU A 227 9.00 -7.80 21.82
N ILE A 228 8.96 -6.59 22.34
CA ILE A 228 10.04 -5.60 22.24
C ILE A 228 10.51 -5.27 23.66
N LYS A 229 11.59 -5.86 24.11
CA LYS A 229 12.13 -5.55 25.45
C LYS A 229 12.91 -4.26 25.46
N LYS A 230 13.84 -4.11 24.53
CA LYS A 230 14.72 -2.94 24.42
C LYS A 230 14.85 -2.54 22.96
N LEU A 231 14.83 -1.23 22.71
CA LEU A 231 14.99 -0.65 21.39
C LEU A 231 16.13 0.35 21.41
N ILE A 232 17.08 0.19 20.50
CA ILE A 232 18.18 1.14 20.33
C ILE A 232 17.69 2.31 19.48
N LEU A 233 17.81 3.51 20.01
CA LEU A 233 17.47 4.76 19.36
C LEU A 233 18.62 5.76 19.55
N ALA A 234 18.43 6.98 19.06
CA ALA A 234 19.34 8.09 19.32
C ALA A 234 18.68 9.11 20.26
N ASP A 235 19.48 9.74 21.11
CA ASP A 235 19.07 10.91 21.87
C ASP A 235 19.14 12.19 21.02
N GLU A 236 18.92 13.35 21.64
CA GLU A 236 18.95 14.65 20.96
C GLU A 236 20.33 15.04 20.39
N ASN A 237 21.40 14.42 20.86
CA ASN A 237 22.78 14.63 20.43
C ASN A 237 23.24 13.59 19.38
N GLY A 238 22.37 12.64 19.02
CA GLY A 238 22.69 11.54 18.13
C GLY A 238 23.45 10.39 18.83
N GLU A 239 23.57 10.44 20.17
CA GLU A 239 24.22 9.39 20.94
C GLU A 239 23.26 8.21 21.15
N ARG A 240 23.85 7.01 21.29
CA ARG A 240 23.11 5.78 21.50
C ARG A 240 22.26 5.84 22.76
N TYR A 241 20.96 5.60 22.62
CA TYR A 241 20.00 5.49 23.71
C TYR A 241 19.28 4.14 23.67
N VAL A 242 19.28 3.42 24.79
CA VAL A 242 18.54 2.17 24.94
C VAL A 242 17.20 2.46 25.62
N LEU A 243 16.12 2.38 24.86
CA LEU A 243 14.77 2.47 25.38
C LEU A 243 14.36 1.12 25.98
N ASP A 244 14.39 1.00 27.31
CA ASP A 244 14.02 -0.23 28.02
C ASP A 244 12.50 -0.28 28.24
N LEU A 245 11.80 -0.89 27.27
CA LEU A 245 10.34 -1.02 27.29
C LEU A 245 9.87 -2.03 28.32
N GLU A 246 10.67 -3.06 28.64
CA GLU A 246 10.34 -4.00 29.69
C GLU A 246 10.29 -3.31 31.06
N GLN A 247 11.27 -2.46 31.36
CA GLN A 247 11.31 -1.67 32.57
C GLN A 247 10.22 -0.60 32.62
N LEU A 248 10.02 0.12 31.51
CA LEU A 248 9.02 1.18 31.40
C LEU A 248 7.58 0.67 31.57
N THR A 249 7.32 -0.58 31.25
CA THR A 249 5.98 -1.19 31.36
C THR A 249 5.84 -2.13 32.57
N ALA A 250 6.81 -2.19 33.46
CA ALA A 250 6.83 -3.12 34.60
C ALA A 250 5.67 -2.92 35.57
N ASP A 251 5.24 -1.68 35.76
CA ASP A 251 4.10 -1.31 36.61
C ASP A 251 2.74 -1.52 35.93
N GLY A 252 2.72 -1.95 34.67
CA GLY A 252 1.52 -2.16 33.88
C GLY A 252 1.03 -0.91 33.12
N THR A 253 1.72 0.23 33.26
CA THR A 253 1.39 1.43 32.46
C THR A 253 1.91 1.22 31.02
N PRO A 254 1.07 1.27 29.99
CA PRO A 254 1.50 1.07 28.63
C PRO A 254 2.34 2.25 28.11
N VAL A 255 3.20 1.95 27.14
CA VAL A 255 3.99 2.94 26.39
C VAL A 255 3.40 3.12 25.00
N PHE A 256 3.09 4.35 24.65
CA PHE A 256 2.78 4.74 23.26
C PHE A 256 4.09 5.17 22.59
N LEU A 257 4.63 4.29 21.76
CA LEU A 257 5.79 4.56 20.92
C LEU A 257 5.29 5.16 19.61
N ASN A 258 5.34 6.49 19.51
CA ASN A 258 4.77 7.24 18.39
C ASN A 258 5.88 7.66 17.42
N LEU A 259 5.74 7.22 16.17
CA LEU A 259 6.64 7.51 15.05
C LEU A 259 6.08 8.71 14.28
N TRP A 260 6.83 9.77 14.18
CA TRP A 260 6.36 11.05 13.64
C TRP A 260 7.46 11.85 12.96
N ALA A 261 7.09 12.93 12.26
CA ALA A 261 8.03 13.93 11.76
C ALA A 261 7.43 15.33 11.79
N SER A 262 8.28 16.35 11.88
CA SER A 262 7.85 17.74 11.95
C SER A 262 7.18 18.24 10.66
N TYR A 263 7.49 17.64 9.52
CA TYR A 263 6.91 17.93 8.22
C TYR A 263 5.61 17.16 7.92
N CYS A 264 5.15 16.28 8.82
CA CYS A 264 3.95 15.48 8.65
C CYS A 264 2.74 16.19 9.31
N PRO A 265 1.79 16.74 8.55
CA PRO A 265 0.64 17.48 9.13
C PRO A 265 -0.24 16.62 10.04
N GLY A 266 -0.48 15.35 9.67
CA GLY A 266 -1.25 14.41 10.50
C GLY A 266 -0.56 14.12 11.84
N CYS A 267 0.77 14.03 11.84
CA CYS A 267 1.55 13.83 13.06
C CYS A 267 1.44 15.05 14.00
N VAL A 268 1.55 16.24 13.44
CA VAL A 268 1.43 17.49 14.21
C VAL A 268 0.03 17.64 14.81
N ALA A 269 -0.99 17.24 14.05
CA ALA A 269 -2.39 17.33 14.49
C ALA A 269 -2.74 16.42 15.67
N GLU A 270 -2.00 15.32 15.89
CA GLU A 270 -2.26 14.40 17.01
C GLU A 270 -1.48 14.73 18.29
N LEU A 271 -0.45 15.61 18.24
CA LEU A 271 0.36 15.98 19.41
C LEU A 271 -0.47 16.49 20.60
N PRO A 272 -1.54 17.31 20.43
CA PRO A 272 -2.40 17.71 21.53
C PRO A 272 -3.05 16.53 22.26
N LEU A 273 -3.52 15.53 21.51
CA LEU A 273 -4.13 14.31 22.06
C LEU A 273 -3.09 13.46 22.80
N LEU A 274 -1.91 13.28 22.23
CA LEU A 274 -0.80 12.59 22.88
C LEU A 274 -0.40 13.26 24.21
N LYS A 275 -0.34 14.61 24.21
CA LYS A 275 -0.10 15.39 25.44
C LYS A 275 -1.18 15.14 26.50
N GLN A 276 -2.44 15.18 26.11
CA GLN A 276 -3.55 14.94 27.02
C GLN A 276 -3.44 13.54 27.64
N ARG A 277 -3.17 12.53 26.83
CA ARG A 277 -3.02 11.14 27.28
C ARG A 277 -1.79 10.93 28.18
N ALA A 278 -0.68 11.58 27.87
CA ALA A 278 0.50 11.56 28.74
C ALA A 278 0.22 12.22 30.10
N ALA A 279 -0.51 13.33 30.11
CA ALA A 279 -0.87 14.06 31.32
C ALA A 279 -1.89 13.33 32.22
N SER A 280 -2.73 12.45 31.67
CA SER A 280 -3.65 11.64 32.46
C SER A 280 -2.96 10.57 33.31
N GLY A 281 -1.71 10.22 32.99
CA GLY A 281 -0.96 9.16 33.64
C GLY A 281 -1.39 7.74 33.28
N GLU A 282 -2.39 7.61 32.37
CA GLU A 282 -2.86 6.31 31.88
C GLU A 282 -1.85 5.62 30.98
N MET A 283 -0.95 6.38 30.38
CA MET A 283 0.11 5.87 29.51
C MET A 283 1.36 6.76 29.51
N ARG A 284 2.46 6.20 29.12
CA ARG A 284 3.69 6.91 28.80
C ARG A 284 3.78 7.15 27.31
N VAL A 285 4.18 8.34 26.91
CA VAL A 285 4.35 8.66 25.48
C VAL A 285 5.84 8.85 25.19
N VAL A 286 6.34 8.05 24.28
CA VAL A 286 7.68 8.16 23.70
C VAL A 286 7.52 8.53 22.23
N THR A 287 8.05 9.67 21.83
CA THR A 287 8.04 10.10 20.42
C THR A 287 9.38 9.76 19.78
N VAL A 288 9.33 9.13 18.62
CA VAL A 288 10.50 8.85 17.79
C VAL A 288 10.41 9.68 16.51
N SER A 289 11.27 10.66 16.40
CA SER A 289 11.33 11.53 15.23
C SER A 289 12.03 10.84 14.07
N MET A 290 11.39 10.93 12.91
CA MET A 290 11.93 10.50 11.62
C MET A 290 12.53 11.67 10.83
N ASP A 291 12.68 12.83 11.46
CA ASP A 291 13.28 14.00 10.83
C ASP A 291 14.78 13.75 10.56
N PRO A 292 15.25 14.10 9.35
CA PRO A 292 16.69 14.08 9.06
C PRO A 292 17.40 15.12 9.95
N GLU A 293 18.73 14.97 10.11
CA GLU A 293 19.55 15.85 10.98
C GLU A 293 19.27 17.33 10.80
N SER A 294 19.14 17.75 9.54
CA SER A 294 18.85 19.16 9.19
C SER A 294 17.51 19.67 9.73
N SER A 295 16.55 18.80 10.02
CA SER A 295 15.19 19.11 10.47
C SER A 295 14.96 18.82 11.97
N LYS A 296 15.87 18.16 12.66
CA LYS A 296 15.78 17.87 14.11
C LYS A 296 15.53 19.12 14.96
N PRO A 297 16.16 20.29 14.70
CA PRO A 297 15.85 21.53 15.44
C PRO A 297 14.40 21.96 15.32
N ALA A 298 13.78 21.76 14.14
CA ALA A 298 12.37 22.07 13.92
C ALA A 298 11.46 21.12 14.69
N ALA A 299 11.75 19.82 14.69
CA ALA A 299 11.03 18.82 15.48
C ALA A 299 11.10 19.15 16.99
N LYS A 300 12.28 19.44 17.51
CA LYS A 300 12.50 19.84 18.92
C LYS A 300 11.72 21.10 19.27
N ALA A 301 11.78 22.14 18.43
CA ALA A 301 11.06 23.39 18.65
C ALA A 301 9.54 23.19 18.62
N LEU A 302 9.06 22.27 17.79
CA LEU A 302 7.63 21.95 17.72
C LEU A 302 7.16 21.25 18.99
N LEU A 303 7.85 20.23 19.47
CA LEU A 303 7.49 19.51 20.70
C LEU A 303 7.59 20.39 21.94
N ALA A 304 8.54 21.29 22.02
CA ALA A 304 8.69 22.26 23.12
C ALA A 304 7.42 23.13 23.34
N ARG A 305 6.63 23.36 22.29
CA ARG A 305 5.34 24.10 22.39
C ARG A 305 4.31 23.33 23.25
N PHE A 306 4.48 22.04 23.40
CA PHE A 306 3.60 21.20 24.18
C PHE A 306 4.08 21.03 25.65
N GLY A 307 5.23 21.62 26.03
CA GLY A 307 5.69 21.69 27.42
C GLY A 307 6.37 20.41 27.91
N ASP A 308 7.00 19.69 27.01
CA ASP A 308 7.87 18.52 27.31
C ASP A 308 7.19 17.34 28.08
N PRO A 309 5.97 16.91 27.69
CA PRO A 309 5.33 15.76 28.31
C PRO A 309 5.83 14.42 27.75
N PHE A 310 6.75 14.45 26.77
CA PHE A 310 7.18 13.28 26.00
C PHE A 310 8.64 12.95 26.26
N THR A 311 8.98 11.65 26.27
CA THR A 311 10.35 11.23 26.02
C THR A 311 10.63 11.36 24.53
N GLN A 312 11.56 12.24 24.13
CA GLN A 312 11.88 12.55 22.74
C GLN A 312 13.12 11.77 22.31
N LEU A 313 12.96 10.91 21.32
CA LEU A 313 14.04 10.13 20.74
C LEU A 313 14.03 10.28 19.21
N TYR A 314 15.09 9.83 18.57
CA TYR A 314 15.31 9.97 17.14
C TYR A 314 15.76 8.64 16.55
N LEU A 315 15.49 8.44 15.27
CA LEU A 315 16.13 7.35 14.55
C LEU A 315 17.64 7.62 14.46
N PRO A 316 18.47 6.59 14.69
CA PRO A 316 19.91 6.74 14.55
C PRO A 316 20.29 6.95 13.07
N GLU A 317 21.21 7.86 12.79
CA GLU A 317 21.75 8.08 11.44
C GLU A 317 22.86 7.08 11.09
N ARG A 318 23.45 6.47 12.08
CA ARG A 318 24.44 5.40 11.95
C ARG A 318 23.93 4.13 12.61
N ALA A 319 24.28 3.01 12.04
CA ALA A 319 24.00 1.73 12.68
C ALA A 319 24.76 1.59 14.01
N PHE A 320 24.07 1.06 15.01
CA PHE A 320 24.63 0.68 16.31
C PHE A 320 24.70 -0.85 16.47
N ASP A 321 24.73 -1.58 15.35
CA ASP A 321 24.70 -3.04 15.29
C ASP A 321 25.85 -3.72 16.01
N GLU A 322 27.07 -3.15 15.94
CA GLU A 322 28.24 -3.67 16.63
C GLU A 322 28.15 -3.54 18.16
N GLU A 323 27.23 -2.69 18.66
CA GLU A 323 27.06 -2.39 20.08
C GLU A 323 25.80 -3.01 20.69
N ALA A 324 24.99 -3.74 19.87
CA ALA A 324 23.72 -4.30 20.32
C ALA A 324 23.89 -5.50 21.23
N GLY A 325 23.22 -5.47 22.38
CA GLY A 325 23.14 -6.59 23.30
C GLY A 325 22.11 -7.65 22.88
N PRO A 326 22.07 -8.81 23.56
CA PRO A 326 21.26 -9.94 23.13
C PRO A 326 19.73 -9.71 23.15
N ASP A 327 19.23 -8.76 23.92
CA ASP A 327 17.80 -8.42 24.02
C ASP A 327 17.49 -7.04 23.42
N GLU A 328 18.43 -6.44 22.70
CA GLU A 328 18.33 -5.10 22.12
C GLU A 328 18.02 -5.19 20.63
N LEU A 329 16.93 -4.58 20.21
CA LEU A 329 16.51 -4.53 18.83
C LEU A 329 16.96 -3.22 18.17
N LEU A 330 17.36 -3.31 16.92
CA LEU A 330 17.64 -2.16 16.07
C LEU A 330 16.36 -1.66 15.39
N PRO A 331 16.24 -0.37 15.07
CA PRO A 331 15.06 0.16 14.38
C PRO A 331 14.72 -0.60 13.09
N GLU A 332 15.71 -1.04 12.32
CA GLU A 332 15.56 -1.76 11.06
C GLU A 332 14.92 -3.15 11.25
N GLN A 333 14.93 -3.69 12.46
CA GLN A 333 14.25 -4.95 12.79
C GLN A 333 12.76 -4.75 13.07
N LEU A 334 12.35 -3.51 13.41
CA LEU A 334 10.98 -3.15 13.69
C LEU A 334 10.32 -2.35 12.56
N PHE A 335 11.13 -1.60 11.82
CA PHE A 335 10.66 -0.62 10.85
C PHE A 335 11.34 -0.82 9.49
N ASP A 336 10.55 -0.95 8.45
CA ASP A 336 11.00 -0.71 7.08
C ASP A 336 10.84 0.80 6.82
N LEU A 337 11.92 1.54 7.00
CA LEU A 337 11.91 3.01 6.95
C LEU A 337 11.49 3.57 5.59
N GLU A 338 11.67 2.80 4.51
CA GLU A 338 11.25 3.19 3.16
C GLU A 338 9.73 3.10 2.98
N ARG A 339 9.07 2.27 3.80
CA ARG A 339 7.63 2.01 3.73
C ARG A 339 6.84 2.56 4.91
N LEU A 340 7.52 3.06 5.92
CA LEU A 340 6.88 3.47 7.16
C LEU A 340 5.96 4.66 6.93
N ALA A 341 4.66 4.42 7.04
CA ALA A 341 3.66 5.48 7.05
C ALA A 341 3.69 6.18 8.42
N ILE A 342 3.74 7.50 8.43
CA ILE A 342 3.61 8.32 9.63
C ILE A 342 2.34 9.19 9.57
N PRO A 343 1.68 9.42 10.72
CA PRO A 343 2.02 8.89 12.04
C PRO A 343 1.71 7.40 12.17
N SER A 344 2.50 6.71 12.98
CA SER A 344 2.23 5.34 13.42
C SER A 344 2.52 5.22 14.92
N THR A 345 1.69 4.48 15.64
CA THR A 345 1.86 4.29 17.08
C THR A 345 1.86 2.81 17.42
N ILE A 346 2.91 2.36 18.11
CA ILE A 346 2.97 1.02 18.70
C ILE A 346 2.60 1.15 20.17
N VAL A 347 1.58 0.43 20.59
CA VAL A 347 1.17 0.35 22.00
C VAL A 347 1.87 -0.84 22.62
N VAL A 348 2.78 -0.55 23.54
CA VAL A 348 3.58 -1.56 24.24
C VAL A 348 3.06 -1.68 25.67
N GLY A 349 2.55 -2.85 25.99
CA GLY A 349 2.07 -3.19 27.32
C GLY A 349 3.10 -3.91 28.17
N LYS A 350 2.65 -4.51 29.26
CA LYS A 350 3.48 -5.10 30.30
C LYS A 350 4.51 -6.07 29.76
N GLY A 351 5.76 -5.87 30.18
CA GLY A 351 6.92 -6.70 29.83
C GLY A 351 7.39 -6.54 28.39
N GLY A 352 7.05 -5.43 27.73
CA GLY A 352 7.46 -5.15 26.36
C GLY A 352 6.60 -5.82 25.27
N ARG A 353 5.41 -6.34 25.62
CA ARG A 353 4.52 -6.99 24.67
C ARG A 353 3.73 -5.94 23.86
N ILE A 354 3.71 -6.06 22.56
CA ILE A 354 2.90 -5.20 21.69
C ILE A 354 1.42 -5.57 21.88
N GLU A 355 0.62 -4.61 22.31
CA GLU A 355 -0.83 -4.76 22.47
C GLU A 355 -1.60 -4.34 21.22
N ALA A 356 -1.11 -3.28 20.54
CA ALA A 356 -1.71 -2.77 19.32
C ALA A 356 -0.71 -2.04 18.45
N VAL A 357 -1.00 -2.02 17.14
CA VAL A 357 -0.30 -1.20 16.15
C VAL A 357 -1.33 -0.31 15.47
N ILE A 358 -1.18 0.99 15.64
CA ILE A 358 -2.12 2.01 15.12
C ILE A 358 -1.42 2.75 14.00
N ARG A 359 -2.04 2.78 12.83
CA ARG A 359 -1.55 3.51 11.65
C ARG A 359 -2.44 4.69 11.36
N GLY A 360 -1.79 5.75 10.91
CA GLY A 360 -2.46 7.02 10.71
C GLY A 360 -2.71 7.75 12.03
N GLN A 361 -3.34 8.88 11.90
CA GLN A 361 -3.58 9.80 13.01
C GLN A 361 -4.46 9.16 14.09
N LEU A 362 -4.01 9.25 15.34
CA LEU A 362 -4.82 8.91 16.50
C LEU A 362 -6.07 9.78 16.54
N ARG A 363 -7.20 9.16 16.84
CA ARG A 363 -8.50 9.84 17.03
C ARG A 363 -8.98 9.63 18.46
N GLU A 364 -9.86 10.50 18.91
CA GLU A 364 -10.50 10.40 20.23
C GLU A 364 -11.27 9.12 20.45
#